data_2c116ca261880118266b29a1841b152c
#
_entry.id   2c116ca261880118266b29a1841b152c
#
_cell.length_a   1.000
_cell.length_b   1.000
_cell.length_c   1.000
_cell.angle_alpha   90.00
_cell.angle_beta   90.00
_cell.angle_gamma   90.00
#
_symmetry.space_group_name_H-M   'P 1'
#
loop_
_entity.id
_entity.type
_entity.pdbx_description
1 polymer ?
#
loop_
_entity_poly.entity_id
_entity_poly.type
_entity_poly.pdbx_seq_one_letter_code
_entity_poly.pdbx_strand_id
1 'polypeptide(L)'
;GVSPSQLQLEITESLLVQDLKAAASRLELLDDLGFLIALDDFGTGYSSLSYLHTLPFHTLKIDRRFVGDLRDDRSGTITRAILTLAHNLGIVAVAEGVETDGQRSFLADAGCDLVQGFLYAPPMPRVAFERFLTEHGGVAPDVGRVPDIDLTDIDLTDVGINRC
;
A
#
# COMPACT_ATOMS: atom_id res chain seq x y z
N GLY A 1 -10.06 -14.37 -15.92
CA GLY A 1 -9.44 -14.33 -14.58
C GLY A 1 -8.88 -12.95 -14.31
N VAL A 2 -8.51 -12.68 -13.07
CA VAL A 2 -7.83 -11.45 -12.65
C VAL A 2 -6.33 -11.75 -12.68
N SER A 3 -5.53 -10.86 -13.27
CA SER A 3 -4.07 -11.00 -13.27
C SER A 3 -3.52 -10.72 -11.85
N PRO A 4 -2.46 -11.42 -11.38
CA PRO A 4 -1.79 -11.10 -10.12
C PRO A 4 -1.40 -9.62 -10.01
N SER A 5 -0.93 -9.00 -11.08
CA SER A 5 -0.57 -7.57 -11.12
C SER A 5 -1.73 -6.59 -10.94
N GLN A 6 -2.97 -7.07 -10.99
CA GLN A 6 -4.17 -6.30 -10.66
C GLN A 6 -4.54 -6.40 -9.18
N LEU A 7 -3.80 -7.20 -8.41
CA LEU A 7 -4.03 -7.41 -6.98
C LEU A 7 -2.84 -6.86 -6.20
N GLN A 8 -3.14 -6.08 -5.17
CA GLN A 8 -2.16 -5.63 -4.20
C GLN A 8 -2.44 -6.32 -2.87
N LEU A 9 -1.40 -6.94 -2.32
CA LEU A 9 -1.45 -7.60 -1.02
C LEU A 9 -0.87 -6.65 0.02
N GLU A 10 -1.62 -6.41 1.09
CA GLU A 10 -1.21 -5.50 2.15
C GLU A 10 -0.70 -6.30 3.36
N ILE A 11 0.46 -5.94 3.87
CA ILE A 11 1.10 -6.58 5.01
C ILE A 11 1.42 -5.51 6.03
N THR A 12 0.92 -5.69 7.25
CA THR A 12 1.22 -4.76 8.34
C THR A 12 2.65 -4.92 8.83
N GLU A 13 3.27 -3.82 9.25
CA GLU A 13 4.62 -3.80 9.83
C GLU A 13 4.77 -4.80 10.99
N SER A 14 3.75 -4.93 11.82
CA SER A 14 3.74 -5.84 12.98
C SER A 14 3.89 -7.31 12.61
N LEU A 15 3.37 -7.72 11.45
CA LEU A 15 3.48 -9.10 10.97
C LEU A 15 4.92 -9.43 10.54
N LEU A 16 5.62 -8.48 9.93
CA LEU A 16 7.00 -8.65 9.48
C LEU A 16 7.97 -8.86 10.64
N VAL A 17 7.77 -8.18 11.76
CA VAL A 17 8.69 -8.23 12.92
C VAL A 17 8.66 -9.59 13.62
N GLN A 18 7.59 -10.38 13.49
CA GLN A 18 7.46 -11.68 14.15
C GLN A 18 8.42 -12.73 13.59
N ASP A 19 8.58 -12.81 12.27
CA ASP A 19 9.52 -13.70 11.60
C ASP A 19 9.90 -13.11 10.23
N LEU A 20 10.86 -12.18 10.25
CA LEU A 20 11.30 -11.49 9.04
C LEU A 20 11.84 -12.45 7.96
N LYS A 21 12.49 -13.55 8.37
CA LYS A 21 13.10 -14.48 7.43
C LYS A 21 12.07 -15.32 6.67
N ALA A 22 11.06 -15.81 7.38
CA ALA A 22 9.95 -16.54 6.74
C ALA A 22 9.08 -15.60 5.90
N ALA A 23 8.86 -14.35 6.36
CA ALA A 23 8.15 -13.34 5.60
C ALA A 23 8.87 -13.01 4.28
N ALA A 24 10.21 -12.82 4.32
CA ALA A 24 10.99 -12.47 3.13
C ALA A 24 10.81 -13.51 2.00
N SER A 25 11.00 -14.79 2.30
CA SER A 25 10.87 -15.84 1.28
C SER A 25 9.47 -15.94 0.68
N ARG A 26 8.42 -15.66 1.49
CA ARG A 26 7.04 -15.65 1.00
C ARG A 26 6.74 -14.43 0.13
N LEU A 27 7.29 -13.26 0.50
CA LEU A 27 7.11 -12.02 -0.26
C LEU A 27 7.83 -12.10 -1.61
N GLU A 28 9.05 -12.65 -1.64
CA GLU A 28 9.78 -12.90 -2.89
C GLU A 28 8.98 -13.81 -3.82
N LEU A 29 8.38 -14.91 -3.29
CA LEU A 29 7.54 -15.80 -4.09
C LEU A 29 6.31 -15.08 -4.65
N LEU A 30 5.64 -14.24 -3.85
CA LEU A 30 4.47 -13.49 -4.30
C LEU A 30 4.83 -12.42 -5.35
N ASP A 31 5.98 -11.79 -5.21
CA ASP A 31 6.52 -10.86 -6.18
C ASP A 31 6.87 -11.56 -7.51
N ASP A 32 7.53 -12.73 -7.45
CA ASP A 32 7.83 -13.57 -8.61
C ASP A 32 6.56 -14.03 -9.36
N LEU A 33 5.44 -14.20 -8.62
CA LEU A 33 4.12 -14.49 -9.20
C LEU A 33 3.45 -13.23 -9.79
N GLY A 34 4.03 -12.06 -9.60
CA GLY A 34 3.58 -10.79 -10.15
C GLY A 34 2.54 -10.05 -9.31
N PHE A 35 2.35 -10.41 -8.03
CA PHE A 35 1.51 -9.64 -7.12
C PHE A 35 2.20 -8.33 -6.73
N LEU A 36 1.41 -7.27 -6.58
CA LEU A 36 1.90 -6.04 -5.95
C LEU A 36 1.86 -6.19 -4.43
N ILE A 37 2.90 -5.73 -3.74
CA ILE A 37 3.02 -5.85 -2.28
C ILE A 37 3.08 -4.47 -1.66
N ALA A 38 2.20 -4.21 -0.69
CA ALA A 38 2.16 -2.97 0.07
C ALA A 38 2.52 -3.22 1.54
N LEU A 39 3.36 -2.37 2.09
CA LEU A 39 3.59 -2.28 3.51
C LEU A 39 2.56 -1.35 4.14
N ASP A 40 1.73 -1.89 5.02
CA ASP A 40 0.64 -1.17 5.67
C ASP A 40 1.00 -0.73 7.10
N ASP A 41 0.30 0.29 7.60
CA ASP A 41 0.45 0.87 8.95
C ASP A 41 1.89 1.33 9.27
N PHE A 42 2.63 1.81 8.27
CA PHE A 42 4.05 2.17 8.45
C PHE A 42 4.26 3.26 9.49
N GLY A 43 5.23 3.00 10.37
CA GLY A 43 5.62 3.91 11.46
C GLY A 43 4.87 3.67 12.76
N THR A 44 4.03 2.64 12.84
CA THR A 44 3.28 2.31 14.07
C THR A 44 4.03 1.32 14.97
N GLY A 45 5.07 0.67 14.45
CA GLY A 45 5.85 -0.36 15.12
C GLY A 45 7.31 0.01 15.36
N TYR A 46 8.13 -0.99 15.71
CA TYR A 46 9.58 -0.87 15.81
C TYR A 46 10.22 -1.01 14.44
N SER A 47 10.17 0.06 13.65
CA SER A 47 10.68 0.07 12.29
C SER A 47 12.20 -0.14 12.25
N SER A 48 12.63 -1.35 11.94
CA SER A 48 13.98 -1.54 11.41
C SER A 48 13.93 -1.19 9.92
N LEU A 49 14.41 -0.02 9.54
CA LEU A 49 14.45 0.44 8.13
C LEU A 49 15.20 -0.53 7.20
N SER A 50 15.92 -1.51 7.79
CA SER A 50 16.71 -2.48 7.03
C SER A 50 15.87 -3.40 6.13
N TYR A 51 14.65 -3.76 6.51
CA TYR A 51 13.80 -4.63 5.69
C TYR A 51 13.17 -3.91 4.50
N LEU A 52 12.96 -2.58 4.59
CA LEU A 52 12.43 -1.82 3.45
C LEU A 52 13.34 -1.87 2.22
N HIS A 53 14.65 -1.96 2.43
CA HIS A 53 15.62 -2.06 1.34
C HIS A 53 15.71 -3.48 0.76
N THR A 54 15.35 -4.51 1.53
CA THR A 54 15.59 -5.91 1.15
C THR A 54 14.35 -6.63 0.67
N LEU A 55 13.15 -6.17 1.06
CA LEU A 55 11.90 -6.81 0.70
C LEU A 55 11.25 -6.13 -0.52
N PRO A 56 10.53 -6.89 -1.36
CA PRO A 56 9.98 -6.40 -2.62
C PRO A 56 8.69 -5.59 -2.41
N PHE A 57 8.78 -4.46 -1.71
CA PHE A 57 7.64 -3.56 -1.57
C PHE A 57 7.47 -2.65 -2.76
N HIS A 58 6.27 -2.58 -3.30
CA HIS A 58 5.86 -1.67 -4.37
C HIS A 58 5.22 -0.40 -3.81
N THR A 59 4.55 -0.53 -2.65
CA THR A 59 3.79 0.55 -2.03
C THR A 59 4.08 0.63 -0.54
N LEU A 60 4.18 1.85 -0.02
CA LEU A 60 4.27 2.15 1.41
C LEU A 60 3.07 3.00 1.80
N LYS A 61 2.21 2.49 2.71
CA LYS A 61 1.03 3.17 3.21
C LYS A 61 1.37 3.88 4.53
N ILE A 62 1.24 5.19 4.52
CA ILE A 62 1.50 6.05 5.69
C ILE A 62 0.25 6.07 6.54
N ASP A 63 0.35 5.57 7.78
CA ASP A 63 -0.76 5.47 8.71
C ASP A 63 -1.38 6.86 8.99
N ARG A 64 -2.72 6.88 9.13
CA ARG A 64 -3.53 8.09 9.39
C ARG A 64 -3.06 8.93 10.58
N ARG A 65 -2.35 8.34 11.55
CA ARG A 65 -1.81 9.08 12.71
C ARG A 65 -0.78 10.13 12.31
N PHE A 66 -0.07 9.92 11.20
CA PHE A 66 0.87 10.88 10.65
C PHE A 66 0.21 11.91 9.72
N VAL A 67 -1.01 11.60 9.26
CA VAL A 67 -1.80 12.47 8.37
C VAL A 67 -2.80 13.34 9.16
N GLY A 68 -3.23 12.89 10.34
CA GLY A 68 -4.31 13.52 11.10
C GLY A 68 -4.02 14.96 11.53
N ASP A 69 -2.81 15.26 11.99
CA ASP A 69 -2.43 16.62 12.45
C ASP A 69 -1.14 17.10 11.76
N LEU A 70 -1.24 17.31 10.45
CA LEU A 70 -0.13 17.86 9.65
C LEU A 70 0.18 19.34 9.93
N ARG A 71 -0.61 20.01 10.76
CA ARG A 71 -0.35 21.39 11.24
C ARG A 71 0.66 21.40 12.38
N ASP A 72 0.80 20.29 13.10
CA ASP A 72 1.89 20.13 14.06
C ASP A 72 3.20 19.92 13.27
N ASP A 73 4.17 20.81 13.50
CA ASP A 73 5.49 20.80 12.85
C ASP A 73 6.18 19.42 12.93
N ARG A 74 5.90 18.68 14.01
CA ARG A 74 6.49 17.36 14.24
C ARG A 74 5.89 16.29 13.34
N SER A 75 4.57 16.22 13.25
CA SER A 75 3.87 15.25 12.39
C SER A 75 4.17 15.52 10.92
N GLY A 76 4.15 16.77 10.48
CA GLY A 76 4.52 17.16 9.13
C GLY A 76 5.97 16.81 8.78
N THR A 77 6.90 16.97 9.73
CA THR A 77 8.31 16.60 9.52
C THR A 77 8.48 15.10 9.37
N ILE A 78 7.79 14.29 10.19
CA ILE A 78 7.85 12.82 10.10
C ILE A 78 7.28 12.36 8.75
N THR A 79 6.13 12.88 8.34
CA THR A 79 5.50 12.55 7.07
C THR A 79 6.44 12.84 5.88
N ARG A 80 7.07 14.01 5.86
CA ARG A 80 8.07 14.34 4.81
C ARG A 80 9.27 13.39 4.82
N ALA A 81 9.75 12.98 5.99
CA ALA A 81 10.85 12.03 6.11
C ALA A 81 10.46 10.64 5.57
N ILE A 82 9.23 10.17 5.84
CA ILE A 82 8.71 8.91 5.32
C ILE A 82 8.58 8.98 3.79
N LEU A 83 8.03 10.06 3.24
CA LEU A 83 7.91 10.27 1.80
C LEU A 83 9.28 10.27 1.11
N THR A 84 10.25 10.98 1.67
CA THR A 84 11.63 11.01 1.16
C THR A 84 12.24 9.60 1.17
N LEU A 85 12.01 8.83 2.23
CA LEU A 85 12.49 7.44 2.32
C LEU A 85 11.88 6.56 1.23
N ALA A 86 10.55 6.58 1.06
CA ALA A 86 9.84 5.81 0.05
C ALA A 86 10.39 6.12 -1.36
N HIS A 87 10.51 7.39 -1.71
CA HIS A 87 11.03 7.82 -3.02
C HIS A 87 12.48 7.38 -3.25
N ASN A 88 13.35 7.49 -2.24
CA ASN A 88 14.74 7.03 -2.36
C ASN A 88 14.85 5.51 -2.58
N LEU A 89 13.85 4.75 -2.16
CA LEU A 89 13.76 3.31 -2.37
C LEU A 89 12.98 2.95 -3.65
N GLY A 90 12.42 3.91 -4.37
CA GLY A 90 11.60 3.69 -5.56
C GLY A 90 10.21 3.07 -5.24
N ILE A 91 9.72 3.27 -4.01
CA ILE A 91 8.44 2.74 -3.51
C ILE A 91 7.38 3.84 -3.62
N VAL A 92 6.19 3.50 -4.13
CA VAL A 92 5.04 4.42 -4.21
C VAL A 92 4.50 4.70 -2.80
N ALA A 93 4.37 5.97 -2.44
CA ALA A 93 3.85 6.38 -1.14
C ALA A 93 2.34 6.69 -1.22
N VAL A 94 1.56 6.07 -0.33
CA VAL A 94 0.12 6.31 -0.17
C VAL A 94 -0.14 6.85 1.22
N ALA A 95 -0.73 8.04 1.33
CA ALA A 95 -1.16 8.59 2.62
C ALA A 95 -2.61 8.24 2.92
N GLU A 96 -2.86 7.65 4.08
CA GLU A 96 -4.18 7.21 4.49
C GLU A 96 -4.88 8.18 5.43
N GLY A 97 -6.22 8.11 5.46
CA GLY A 97 -7.05 8.90 6.37
C GLY A 97 -7.06 10.38 6.05
N VAL A 98 -6.95 10.75 4.78
CA VAL A 98 -7.08 12.15 4.33
C VAL A 98 -8.55 12.57 4.40
N GLU A 99 -8.85 13.56 5.24
CA GLU A 99 -10.20 14.03 5.51
C GLU A 99 -10.43 15.49 5.12
N THR A 100 -9.35 16.26 4.90
CA THR A 100 -9.43 17.71 4.62
C THR A 100 -8.57 18.11 3.42
N ASP A 101 -8.99 19.20 2.74
CA ASP A 101 -8.20 19.80 1.66
C ASP A 101 -6.84 20.32 2.15
N GLY A 102 -6.73 20.73 3.41
CA GLY A 102 -5.46 21.16 3.98
C GLY A 102 -4.45 20.00 4.06
N GLN A 103 -4.90 18.81 4.47
CA GLN A 103 -4.07 17.60 4.47
C GLN A 103 -3.66 17.22 3.05
N ARG A 104 -4.61 17.21 2.11
CA ARG A 104 -4.37 16.93 0.70
C ARG A 104 -3.31 17.87 0.10
N SER A 105 -3.45 19.18 0.35
CA SER A 105 -2.49 20.19 -0.17
C SER A 105 -1.10 19.99 0.42
N PHE A 106 -0.99 19.76 1.74
CA PHE A 106 0.29 19.49 2.38
C PHE A 106 0.99 18.24 1.79
N LEU A 107 0.22 17.14 1.59
CA LEU A 107 0.74 15.90 1.04
C LEU A 107 1.18 16.08 -0.42
N ALA A 108 0.43 16.81 -1.22
CA ALA A 108 0.80 17.16 -2.59
C ALA A 108 2.10 17.99 -2.63
N ASP A 109 2.22 19.02 -1.77
CA ASP A 109 3.44 19.85 -1.66
C ASP A 109 4.64 19.04 -1.13
N ALA A 110 4.40 18.00 -0.34
CA ALA A 110 5.41 17.09 0.15
C ALA A 110 5.79 15.99 -0.86
N GLY A 111 5.10 15.92 -2.01
CA GLY A 111 5.38 14.97 -3.07
C GLY A 111 4.77 13.58 -2.85
N CYS A 112 3.70 13.45 -2.06
CA CYS A 112 3.01 12.18 -1.88
C CYS A 112 2.39 11.72 -3.21
N ASP A 113 2.61 10.46 -3.59
CA ASP A 113 2.17 9.93 -4.89
C ASP A 113 0.66 9.71 -4.92
N LEU A 114 0.10 9.11 -3.88
CA LEU A 114 -1.33 8.79 -3.78
C LEU A 114 -1.88 9.15 -2.40
N VAL A 115 -3.16 9.42 -2.35
CA VAL A 115 -3.88 9.73 -1.09
C VAL A 115 -5.21 8.97 -1.04
N GLN A 116 -5.56 8.48 0.15
CA GLN A 116 -6.79 7.75 0.42
C GLN A 116 -7.46 8.30 1.67
N GLY A 117 -8.78 8.47 1.64
CA GLY A 117 -9.52 8.90 2.83
C GLY A 117 -10.92 9.45 2.54
N PHE A 118 -11.59 9.84 3.59
CA PHE A 118 -12.99 10.31 3.55
C PHE A 118 -13.18 11.66 2.84
N LEU A 119 -12.10 12.37 2.56
CA LEU A 119 -12.15 13.53 1.67
C LEU A 119 -12.72 13.17 0.29
N TYR A 120 -12.46 11.96 -0.20
CA TYR A 120 -12.93 11.50 -1.50
C TYR A 120 -14.22 10.73 -1.40
N ALA A 121 -14.24 9.68 -0.59
CA ALA A 121 -15.43 8.88 -0.34
C ALA A 121 -15.25 7.98 0.89
N PRO A 122 -16.32 7.74 1.68
CA PRO A 122 -16.32 6.69 2.69
C PRO A 122 -16.41 5.31 2.03
N PRO A 123 -16.09 4.22 2.75
CA PRO A 123 -16.36 2.87 2.30
C PRO A 123 -17.82 2.69 1.87
N MET A 124 -18.04 2.05 0.74
CA MET A 124 -19.37 1.90 0.19
C MET A 124 -19.61 0.50 -0.38
N PRO A 125 -20.89 0.03 -0.43
CA PRO A 125 -21.24 -1.22 -1.08
C PRO A 125 -20.91 -1.19 -2.58
N ARG A 126 -20.67 -2.39 -3.17
CA ARG A 126 -20.28 -2.56 -4.58
C ARG A 126 -21.12 -1.74 -5.56
N VAL A 127 -22.45 -1.80 -5.46
CA VAL A 127 -23.36 -1.08 -6.38
C VAL A 127 -23.17 0.44 -6.31
N ALA A 128 -22.95 0.98 -5.12
CA ALA A 128 -22.68 2.40 -4.92
C ALA A 128 -21.29 2.78 -5.50
N PHE A 129 -20.29 1.90 -5.35
CA PHE A 129 -18.95 2.10 -5.87
C PHE A 129 -18.94 2.09 -7.42
N GLU A 130 -19.63 1.15 -8.06
CA GLU A 130 -19.77 1.10 -9.52
C GLU A 130 -20.40 2.40 -10.08
N ARG A 131 -21.41 2.93 -9.38
CA ARG A 131 -22.02 4.22 -9.75
C ARG A 131 -21.05 5.39 -9.51
N PHE A 132 -20.37 5.42 -8.37
CA PHE A 132 -19.36 6.42 -8.04
C PHE A 132 -18.26 6.50 -9.10
N LEU A 133 -17.73 5.36 -9.55
CA LEU A 133 -16.73 5.29 -10.63
C LEU A 133 -17.28 5.88 -11.94
N THR A 134 -18.54 5.57 -12.29
CA THR A 134 -19.16 6.08 -13.51
C THR A 134 -19.35 7.59 -13.47
N GLU A 135 -19.76 8.14 -12.33
CA GLU A 135 -20.01 9.57 -12.13
C GLU A 135 -18.72 10.41 -12.05
N HIS A 136 -17.62 9.82 -11.56
CA HIS A 136 -16.34 10.51 -11.34
C HIS A 136 -15.26 10.15 -12.37
N GLY A 137 -15.63 9.49 -13.47
CA GLY A 137 -14.72 9.23 -14.60
C GLY A 137 -13.58 8.29 -14.25
N GLY A 138 -13.85 7.27 -13.45
CA GLY A 138 -12.85 6.26 -13.08
C GLY A 138 -12.27 5.56 -14.31
N VAL A 139 -11.16 6.05 -14.80
CA VAL A 139 -10.32 5.32 -15.75
C VAL A 139 -9.46 4.39 -14.90
N ALA A 140 -9.68 3.08 -15.04
CA ALA A 140 -8.73 2.11 -14.51
C ALA A 140 -7.35 2.42 -15.13
N PRO A 141 -6.28 2.57 -14.34
CA PRO A 141 -4.96 2.73 -14.91
C PRO A 141 -4.67 1.53 -15.82
N ASP A 142 -4.14 1.79 -17.01
CA ASP A 142 -3.66 0.75 -17.93
C ASP A 142 -2.43 0.09 -17.28
N VAL A 143 -2.70 -0.88 -16.43
CA VAL A 143 -1.65 -1.75 -15.87
C VAL A 143 -1.30 -2.74 -16.97
N GLY A 144 -0.17 -2.51 -17.64
CA GLY A 144 0.34 -3.27 -18.75
C GLY A 144 0.14 -4.78 -18.59
N ARG A 145 -0.12 -5.46 -19.71
CA ARG A 145 -0.47 -6.87 -19.80
C ARG A 145 0.63 -7.74 -19.17
N VAL A 146 0.33 -8.31 -18.01
CA VAL A 146 1.16 -9.37 -17.42
C VAL A 146 0.66 -10.73 -17.96
N PRO A 147 1.57 -11.68 -18.23
CA PRO A 147 1.19 -13.02 -18.71
C PRO A 147 0.22 -13.71 -17.75
N ASP A 148 -0.76 -14.43 -18.30
CA ASP A 148 -1.68 -15.27 -17.52
C ASP A 148 -0.88 -16.31 -16.74
N ILE A 149 -0.91 -16.23 -15.41
CA ILE A 149 -0.33 -17.22 -14.52
C ILE A 149 -1.43 -18.22 -14.15
N ASP A 150 -1.19 -19.50 -14.39
CA ASP A 150 -2.08 -20.56 -13.94
C ASP A 150 -1.90 -20.77 -12.43
N LEU A 151 -2.87 -20.31 -11.64
CA LEU A 151 -2.86 -20.40 -10.19
C LEU A 151 -3.24 -21.81 -9.68
N THR A 152 -3.56 -22.76 -10.56
CA THR A 152 -3.95 -24.13 -10.15
C THR A 152 -2.78 -24.94 -9.63
N ASP A 153 -1.54 -24.61 -10.01
CA ASP A 153 -0.32 -25.31 -9.61
C ASP A 153 0.34 -24.74 -8.34
N ILE A 154 -0.25 -23.70 -7.73
CA ILE A 154 0.30 -23.09 -6.52
C ILE A 154 -0.16 -23.88 -5.29
N ASP A 155 0.77 -24.52 -4.60
CA ASP A 155 0.51 -25.09 -3.27
C ASP A 155 0.42 -24.00 -2.22
N LEU A 156 -0.81 -23.54 -1.96
CA LEU A 156 -1.10 -22.48 -0.98
C LEU A 156 -0.82 -22.91 0.47
N THR A 157 -0.55 -24.19 0.73
CA THR A 157 -0.24 -24.68 2.08
C THR A 157 1.11 -24.15 2.57
N ASP A 158 2.07 -23.94 1.68
CA ASP A 158 3.37 -23.35 2.00
C ASP A 158 3.29 -21.85 2.34
N VAL A 159 2.22 -21.18 1.92
CA VAL A 159 2.00 -19.73 2.19
C VAL A 159 1.19 -19.51 3.47
N GLY A 160 0.70 -20.57 4.14
CA GLY A 160 -0.06 -20.49 5.39
C GLY A 160 -1.49 -19.95 5.22
N ILE A 161 -2.03 -19.98 4.00
CA ILE A 161 -3.42 -19.62 3.70
C ILE A 161 -4.25 -20.89 3.80
N ASN A 162 -4.98 -21.05 4.92
CA ASN A 162 -5.98 -22.11 5.05
C ASN A 162 -7.24 -21.73 4.25
N ARG A 163 -7.68 -22.65 3.37
CA ARG A 163 -9.02 -22.54 2.77
C ARG A 163 -10.07 -22.66 3.88
N CYS A 164 -10.92 -21.65 4.01
CA CYS A 164 -12.19 -21.77 4.72
C CYS A 164 -13.18 -22.61 3.90
#